data_ab357a9b31ed721006cc86d8f3731000
#
_entry.id   ab357a9b31ed721006cc86d8f3731000
#
_cell.length_a   1.000
_cell.length_b   1.000
_cell.length_c   1.000
_cell.angle_alpha   90.00
_cell.angle_beta   90.00
_cell.angle_gamma   90.00
#
_symmetry.space_group_name_H-M   'P 1'
#
loop_
_entity.id
_entity.type
_entity.pdbx_description
1 polymer ?
#
loop_
_entity_poly.entity_id
_entity_poly.type
_entity_poly.pdbx_seq_one_letter_code
_entity_poly.pdbx_strand_id
1 'polypeptide(L)'
;MCYRIALIGAMMALMPLAGVRAERQVERIDHGLAVAVVDSGVMLSWRSLKSDGENCRFTLYRDGQRIARVDRDAATCFVDREGSIGSHYQIRIRKGFLGKRVTEEPFIVYNESVRESTTGILCPFKTITLRTPAPVRMPDGTTCTYTANDMSTADLDGDGRYELVVKWDPSNSKDNSHTGYTGPVYIDAYRMDGTFMWRIDLGRNIRAGAHYTQFMVYDLDGDGCAEVAMKTADGTVDGIGSVIGHSTADFRTPEGRILSGPEYLTVFDGTDGHAITTIDYYPPRDITDRWGDNYGNRSERMLAAVGYFDGEHPSLVMCRGYYTNAYVVAYGFDGKTLSQQWICKAESRQDPLYGQGNHNIFVGDIDMDGYDEIIYGGAAIDQDGSVLYSTRLGHGDAGHLGDLDPEHPGLEFWDVHEDKNVTYSDELRATDGTILWGTPQVGKDNGRGLAADIDPRYPGHEMWSNASGGIRSCKGELISIVKPSVNFRIYWDGDLLDELFDATGAGTGGKIEKWNPEIGTIDRLFTFAALTGTALNNGTKSNPCLLADLSGDWREEFIVRSASDPSEVKIFTTPYFTTHRVTCLMQDPLYRLAIVTQNVAYNQPPHLSYPLQE
;
A
#
# COMPACT_ATOMS: atom_id res chain seq x y z
N MET A 1 31.99 -1.37 -78.01
CA MET A 1 31.49 -0.48 -76.91
C MET A 1 30.42 -1.24 -76.15
N CYS A 2 30.80 -1.87 -75.06
CA CYS A 2 29.87 -2.60 -74.20
C CYS A 2 29.60 -1.74 -72.97
N TYR A 3 28.37 -1.35 -72.80
CA TYR A 3 27.90 -0.74 -71.55
C TYR A 3 27.51 -1.85 -70.54
N ARG A 4 28.19 -1.88 -69.39
CA ARG A 4 27.79 -2.67 -68.22
C ARG A 4 26.82 -1.84 -67.34
N ILE A 5 25.60 -2.31 -67.18
CA ILE A 5 24.63 -1.79 -66.22
C ILE A 5 24.88 -2.51 -64.89
N ALA A 6 25.24 -1.77 -63.85
CA ALA A 6 25.35 -2.28 -62.52
C ALA A 6 23.98 -2.15 -61.85
N LEU A 7 23.37 -3.27 -61.44
CA LEU A 7 22.20 -3.32 -60.57
C LEU A 7 22.68 -3.10 -59.11
N ILE A 8 22.26 -2.00 -58.51
CA ILE A 8 22.36 -1.78 -57.07
C ILE A 8 21.09 -2.36 -56.45
N GLY A 9 21.22 -3.52 -55.80
CA GLY A 9 20.15 -4.09 -54.99
C GLY A 9 20.06 -3.35 -53.65
N ALA A 10 18.98 -2.61 -53.43
CA ALA A 10 18.65 -2.06 -52.14
C ALA A 10 18.17 -3.19 -51.22
N MET A 11 18.99 -3.55 -50.24
CA MET A 11 18.61 -4.45 -49.17
C MET A 11 17.78 -3.62 -48.15
N MET A 12 16.45 -3.66 -48.23
CA MET A 12 15.60 -3.17 -47.19
C MET A 12 15.77 -4.08 -45.98
N ALA A 13 16.44 -3.60 -44.93
CA ALA A 13 16.40 -4.19 -43.61
C ALA A 13 14.98 -4.02 -43.08
N LEU A 14 14.24 -5.11 -42.94
CA LEU A 14 13.04 -5.16 -42.08
C LEU A 14 13.53 -4.93 -40.65
N MET A 15 13.41 -3.71 -40.16
CA MET A 15 13.37 -3.49 -38.70
C MET A 15 12.07 -4.14 -38.18
N PRO A 16 12.14 -4.97 -37.15
CA PRO A 16 10.92 -5.39 -36.49
C PRO A 16 10.18 -4.11 -36.04
N LEU A 17 8.93 -3.97 -36.43
CA LEU A 17 8.03 -3.03 -35.81
C LEU A 17 8.00 -3.43 -34.30
N ALA A 18 8.70 -2.65 -33.47
CA ALA A 18 8.39 -2.68 -32.05
C ALA A 18 6.88 -2.40 -31.96
N GLY A 19 6.12 -3.38 -31.53
CA GLY A 19 4.70 -3.20 -31.25
C GLY A 19 4.57 -1.99 -30.34
N VAL A 20 3.69 -1.06 -30.67
CA VAL A 20 3.28 -0.02 -29.73
C VAL A 20 2.61 -0.80 -28.60
N ARG A 21 3.32 -0.98 -27.47
CA ARG A 21 2.69 -1.51 -26.25
C ARG A 21 1.57 -0.54 -25.86
N ALA A 22 0.43 -1.08 -25.51
CA ALA A 22 -0.62 -0.30 -24.87
C ALA A 22 -0.03 0.32 -23.60
N GLU A 23 -0.34 1.58 -23.36
CA GLU A 23 0.12 2.28 -22.15
C GLU A 23 -0.85 1.95 -21.03
N ARG A 24 -0.35 1.56 -19.84
CA ARG A 24 -1.16 1.31 -18.65
C ARG A 24 -2.04 2.51 -18.34
N GLN A 25 -3.28 2.26 -17.98
CA GLN A 25 -4.13 3.29 -17.41
C GLN A 25 -3.53 3.77 -16.09
N VAL A 26 -3.30 5.07 -15.96
CA VAL A 26 -2.69 5.70 -14.79
C VAL A 26 -3.61 6.81 -14.27
N GLU A 27 -3.76 6.91 -12.97
CA GLU A 27 -4.54 7.95 -12.30
C GLU A 27 -4.10 9.36 -12.74
N ARG A 28 -5.05 10.26 -12.95
CA ARG A 28 -4.82 11.66 -13.33
C ARG A 28 -4.92 12.55 -12.11
N ILE A 29 -3.82 12.72 -11.40
CA ILE A 29 -3.75 13.53 -10.18
C ILE A 29 -3.23 14.94 -10.45
N ASP A 30 -3.62 15.90 -9.57
CA ASP A 30 -3.06 17.25 -9.52
C ASP A 30 -1.65 17.27 -8.90
N HIS A 31 -1.03 18.46 -8.80
CA HIS A 31 0.32 18.56 -8.20
C HIS A 31 0.31 18.50 -6.67
N GLY A 32 -0.83 18.36 -6.03
CA GLY A 32 -0.94 18.07 -4.60
C GLY A 32 -0.24 19.09 -3.70
N LEU A 33 -0.36 20.41 -4.00
CA LEU A 33 0.33 21.44 -3.21
C LEU A 33 0.06 21.29 -1.72
N ALA A 34 1.10 20.98 -0.96
CA ALA A 34 1.10 20.93 0.50
C ALA A 34 1.70 22.20 1.09
N VAL A 35 1.12 22.67 2.17
CA VAL A 35 1.58 23.85 2.93
C VAL A 35 1.78 23.42 4.38
N ALA A 36 3.01 23.54 4.90
CA ALA A 36 3.35 23.08 6.23
C ALA A 36 4.12 24.14 7.05
N VAL A 37 3.80 24.30 8.32
CA VAL A 37 4.56 25.15 9.23
C VAL A 37 5.84 24.45 9.66
N VAL A 38 6.99 25.10 9.46
CA VAL A 38 8.31 24.59 9.86
C VAL A 38 9.10 25.68 10.61
N ASP A 39 10.21 25.30 11.26
CA ASP A 39 11.03 26.25 12.03
C ASP A 39 11.49 27.49 11.24
N SER A 40 11.74 27.32 9.96
CA SER A 40 12.26 28.38 9.08
C SER A 40 11.19 29.21 8.38
N GLY A 41 9.90 28.96 8.62
CA GLY A 41 8.77 29.65 7.99
C GLY A 41 7.65 28.71 7.55
N VAL A 42 7.21 28.81 6.30
CA VAL A 42 6.21 27.94 5.70
C VAL A 42 6.84 27.17 4.55
N MET A 43 6.83 25.85 4.64
CA MET A 43 7.28 24.97 3.57
C MET A 43 6.12 24.71 2.61
N LEU A 44 6.41 24.85 1.33
CA LEU A 44 5.55 24.52 0.20
C LEU A 44 6.19 23.35 -0.53
N SER A 45 5.48 22.27 -0.71
CA SER A 45 5.93 21.13 -1.52
C SER A 45 4.82 20.68 -2.48
N TRP A 46 5.18 20.07 -3.60
CA TRP A 46 4.23 19.64 -4.63
C TRP A 46 4.79 18.49 -5.46
N ARG A 47 3.93 17.70 -6.06
CA ARG A 47 4.31 16.55 -6.88
C ARG A 47 5.07 16.97 -8.14
N SER A 48 6.08 16.20 -8.51
CA SER A 48 6.67 16.18 -9.85
C SER A 48 6.00 15.06 -10.65
N LEU A 49 5.22 15.40 -11.67
CA LEU A 49 4.43 14.42 -12.41
C LEU A 49 5.14 13.98 -13.70
N LYS A 50 4.99 12.70 -14.10
CA LYS A 50 5.46 12.19 -15.42
C LYS A 50 4.94 13.05 -16.57
N SER A 51 3.70 13.56 -16.45
CA SER A 51 3.06 14.41 -17.46
C SER A 51 3.61 15.84 -17.56
N ASP A 52 4.50 16.27 -16.66
CA ASP A 52 5.05 17.63 -16.66
C ASP A 52 5.98 17.90 -17.84
N GLY A 53 6.70 16.88 -18.29
CA GLY A 53 7.67 16.98 -19.37
C GLY A 53 8.86 17.89 -19.05
N GLU A 54 9.82 17.94 -19.97
CA GLU A 54 11.10 18.65 -19.77
C GLU A 54 10.99 20.17 -19.60
N ASN A 55 9.91 20.78 -20.03
CA ASN A 55 9.75 22.25 -20.03
C ASN A 55 8.72 22.75 -19.01
N CYS A 56 8.36 21.94 -18.04
CA CYS A 56 7.46 22.35 -16.97
C CYS A 56 8.14 23.35 -16.03
N ARG A 57 7.41 24.40 -15.63
CA ARG A 57 7.89 25.43 -14.72
C ARG A 57 6.82 25.73 -13.69
N PHE A 58 7.26 25.90 -12.45
CA PHE A 58 6.41 26.23 -11.32
C PHE A 58 6.63 27.67 -10.90
N THR A 59 5.56 28.34 -10.49
CA THR A 59 5.61 29.70 -9.92
C THR A 59 4.73 29.72 -8.68
N LEU A 60 5.31 30.08 -7.55
CA LEU A 60 4.63 30.13 -6.26
C LEU A 60 4.14 31.55 -5.99
N TYR A 61 2.95 31.64 -5.43
CA TYR A 61 2.29 32.87 -5.02
C TYR A 61 1.88 32.80 -3.56
N ARG A 62 2.01 33.92 -2.85
CA ARG A 62 1.44 34.17 -1.53
C ARG A 62 0.60 35.44 -1.62
N ASP A 63 -0.66 35.39 -1.23
CA ASP A 63 -1.61 36.52 -1.21
C ASP A 63 -1.66 37.28 -2.57
N GLY A 64 -1.64 36.51 -3.67
CA GLY A 64 -1.62 37.01 -5.05
C GLY A 64 -0.26 37.56 -5.53
N GLN A 65 0.74 37.65 -4.69
CA GLN A 65 2.08 38.10 -5.04
C GLN A 65 3.02 36.91 -5.32
N ARG A 66 3.78 37.01 -6.41
CA ARG A 66 4.75 35.98 -6.73
C ARG A 66 5.93 36.01 -5.74
N ILE A 67 6.17 34.87 -5.07
CA ILE A 67 7.29 34.70 -4.13
C ILE A 67 8.48 33.94 -4.73
N ALA A 68 8.22 32.96 -5.62
CA ALA A 68 9.30 32.18 -6.23
C ALA A 68 8.96 31.74 -7.66
N ARG A 69 10.02 31.44 -8.43
CA ARG A 69 9.98 30.57 -9.62
C ARG A 69 10.91 29.42 -9.37
N VAL A 70 10.44 28.23 -9.67
CA VAL A 70 11.19 27.00 -9.51
C VAL A 70 11.46 26.43 -10.90
N ASP A 71 12.74 26.27 -11.19
CA ASP A 71 13.20 25.74 -12.48
C ASP A 71 13.01 24.21 -12.50
N ARG A 72 13.05 23.66 -13.70
CA ARG A 72 12.72 22.25 -13.96
C ARG A 72 13.61 21.24 -13.19
N ASP A 73 14.85 21.61 -12.95
CA ASP A 73 15.85 20.71 -12.32
C ASP A 73 15.95 20.91 -10.79
N ALA A 74 15.17 21.84 -10.25
CA ALA A 74 15.14 22.10 -8.81
C ALA A 74 14.08 21.20 -8.13
N ALA A 75 14.32 20.92 -6.85
CA ALA A 75 13.38 20.20 -6.01
C ALA A 75 11.98 20.86 -6.04
N THR A 76 10.95 20.06 -5.86
CA THR A 76 9.56 20.52 -5.75
C THR A 76 9.22 20.89 -4.30
N CYS A 77 10.17 21.55 -3.62
CA CYS A 77 10.09 22.00 -2.25
C CYS A 77 10.64 23.43 -2.13
N PHE A 78 9.95 24.29 -1.38
CA PHE A 78 10.35 25.70 -1.17
C PHE A 78 9.97 26.16 0.22
N VAL A 79 10.86 26.92 0.89
CA VAL A 79 10.57 27.52 2.20
C VAL A 79 10.37 29.04 2.06
N ASP A 80 9.15 29.48 2.33
CA ASP A 80 8.80 30.90 2.45
C ASP A 80 9.07 31.38 3.88
N ARG A 81 10.20 32.06 4.05
CA ARG A 81 10.65 32.56 5.35
C ARG A 81 9.83 33.74 5.87
N GLU A 82 9.12 34.44 5.01
CA GLU A 82 8.28 35.59 5.34
C GLU A 82 6.81 35.23 5.43
N GLY A 83 6.47 33.97 5.12
CA GLY A 83 5.12 33.45 5.10
C GLY A 83 4.57 33.17 6.49
N SER A 84 3.25 33.03 6.55
CA SER A 84 2.53 32.50 7.71
C SER A 84 1.55 31.43 7.25
N ILE A 85 1.17 30.51 8.16
CA ILE A 85 0.23 29.42 7.82
C ILE A 85 -1.17 29.93 7.43
N GLY A 86 -1.52 31.17 7.77
CA GLY A 86 -2.78 31.81 7.37
C GLY A 86 -2.70 32.56 6.04
N SER A 87 -1.54 32.62 5.37
CA SER A 87 -1.41 33.21 4.04
C SER A 87 -2.08 32.33 2.98
N HIS A 88 -2.58 32.97 1.92
CA HIS A 88 -3.16 32.27 0.79
C HIS A 88 -2.10 31.90 -0.24
N TYR A 89 -1.74 30.63 -0.29
CA TYR A 89 -0.73 30.10 -1.22
C TYR A 89 -1.39 29.53 -2.48
N GLN A 90 -0.68 29.63 -3.59
CA GLN A 90 -1.05 29.05 -4.88
C GLN A 90 0.20 28.61 -5.65
N ILE A 91 0.07 27.52 -6.42
CA ILE A 91 1.07 27.13 -7.40
C ILE A 91 0.52 27.33 -8.81
N ARG A 92 1.32 27.93 -9.69
CA ARG A 92 1.00 28.06 -11.11
C ARG A 92 1.96 27.23 -11.94
N ILE A 93 1.40 26.27 -12.64
CA ILE A 93 2.10 25.32 -13.49
C ILE A 93 2.04 25.81 -14.94
N ARG A 94 3.17 25.75 -15.65
CA ARG A 94 3.23 26.00 -17.09
C ARG A 94 3.92 24.84 -17.79
N LYS A 95 3.16 24.07 -18.55
CA LYS A 95 3.65 22.93 -19.33
C LYS A 95 4.11 23.42 -20.72
N GLY A 96 5.44 23.49 -20.96
CA GLY A 96 6.05 23.93 -22.21
C GLY A 96 6.01 25.43 -22.51
N PHE A 97 6.63 25.83 -23.65
CA PHE A 97 6.79 27.25 -24.01
C PHE A 97 5.47 27.94 -24.37
N LEU A 98 4.56 27.27 -25.06
CA LEU A 98 3.21 27.74 -25.42
C LEU A 98 2.11 27.05 -24.62
N GLY A 99 2.46 26.26 -23.60
CA GLY A 99 1.54 25.44 -22.84
C GLY A 99 0.50 26.23 -22.01
N LYS A 100 -0.62 25.55 -21.76
CA LYS A 100 -1.66 26.04 -20.85
C LYS A 100 -1.06 26.31 -19.47
N ARG A 101 -1.51 27.38 -18.83
CA ARG A 101 -1.22 27.67 -17.44
C ARG A 101 -2.35 27.15 -16.58
N VAL A 102 -2.02 26.35 -15.58
CA VAL A 102 -2.95 25.89 -14.56
C VAL A 102 -2.54 26.53 -13.24
N THR A 103 -3.49 26.97 -12.45
CA THR A 103 -3.27 27.45 -11.08
C THR A 103 -4.00 26.52 -10.15
N GLU A 104 -3.29 26.01 -9.16
CA GLU A 104 -3.82 25.08 -8.15
C GLU A 104 -3.73 25.72 -6.77
N GLU A 105 -4.76 25.49 -5.98
CA GLU A 105 -4.83 25.80 -4.56
C GLU A 105 -4.20 24.69 -3.73
N PRO A 106 -3.86 24.92 -2.46
CA PRO A 106 -3.38 23.85 -1.60
C PRO A 106 -4.34 22.67 -1.57
N PHE A 107 -3.78 21.49 -1.76
CA PHE A 107 -4.48 20.23 -1.54
C PHE A 107 -4.67 20.00 -0.03
N ILE A 108 -3.60 20.27 0.74
CA ILE A 108 -3.61 20.09 2.18
C ILE A 108 -2.80 21.20 2.87
N VAL A 109 -3.26 21.62 4.05
CA VAL A 109 -2.56 22.58 4.91
C VAL A 109 -2.31 21.92 6.27
N TYR A 110 -1.05 21.66 6.59
CA TYR A 110 -0.57 21.15 7.87
C TYR A 110 -0.39 22.30 8.83
N ASN A 111 -1.49 22.70 9.45
CA ASN A 111 -1.60 23.90 10.29
C ASN A 111 -1.29 23.66 11.77
N GLU A 112 -1.08 22.42 12.15
CA GLU A 112 -0.67 21.99 13.48
C GLU A 112 0.78 21.55 13.48
N SER A 113 1.45 21.60 14.62
CA SER A 113 2.82 21.13 14.75
C SER A 113 3.17 20.78 16.19
N VAL A 114 4.15 19.92 16.34
CA VAL A 114 4.73 19.54 17.64
C VAL A 114 6.25 19.61 17.55
N ARG A 115 6.90 20.05 18.64
CA ARG A 115 8.35 20.10 18.70
C ARG A 115 8.90 18.79 19.25
N GLU A 116 9.72 18.13 18.44
CA GLU A 116 10.43 16.93 18.88
C GLU A 116 11.44 17.29 19.99
N SER A 117 11.43 16.54 21.07
CA SER A 117 12.22 16.83 22.27
C SER A 117 13.72 16.57 22.10
N THR A 118 14.07 15.60 21.25
CA THR A 118 15.46 15.18 21.03
C THR A 118 16.17 16.04 19.99
N THR A 119 15.53 16.25 18.85
CA THR A 119 16.09 17.02 17.73
C THR A 119 15.80 18.52 17.83
N GLY A 120 14.75 18.89 18.58
CA GLY A 120 14.26 20.27 18.64
C GLY A 120 13.49 20.72 17.39
N ILE A 121 13.29 19.86 16.41
CA ILE A 121 12.65 20.17 15.12
C ILE A 121 11.13 20.26 15.28
N LEU A 122 10.52 21.23 14.60
CA LEU A 122 9.07 21.42 14.56
C LEU A 122 8.46 20.53 13.47
N CYS A 123 7.73 19.49 13.89
CA CYS A 123 7.12 18.50 12.99
C CYS A 123 5.66 18.86 12.72
N PRO A 124 5.28 19.13 11.45
CA PRO A 124 3.93 19.53 11.09
C PRO A 124 2.99 18.34 10.96
N PHE A 125 1.73 18.59 11.26
CA PHE A 125 0.65 17.63 11.05
C PHE A 125 -0.70 18.33 10.83
N LYS A 126 -1.70 17.54 10.43
CA LYS A 126 -3.10 17.94 10.32
C LYS A 126 -3.97 16.93 11.06
N THR A 127 -4.85 17.40 11.92
CA THR A 127 -5.92 16.57 12.50
C THR A 127 -7.14 16.56 11.59
N ILE A 128 -7.67 15.36 11.32
CA ILE A 128 -8.94 15.14 10.61
C ILE A 128 -9.93 14.53 11.58
N THR A 129 -11.17 15.07 11.57
CA THR A 129 -12.27 14.52 12.38
C THR A 129 -13.12 13.57 11.54
N LEU A 130 -13.29 12.36 12.04
CA LEU A 130 -14.04 11.28 11.43
C LEU A 130 -15.38 11.05 12.14
N ARG A 131 -16.35 10.43 11.46
CA ARG A 131 -17.66 10.03 12.01
C ARG A 131 -17.57 8.67 12.66
N THR A 132 -17.12 8.59 13.93
CA THR A 132 -17.05 7.31 14.66
C THR A 132 -18.40 6.57 14.65
N PRO A 133 -18.42 5.28 14.27
CA PRO A 133 -19.65 4.48 14.36
C PRO A 133 -20.15 4.39 15.81
N ALA A 134 -21.48 4.34 15.97
CA ALA A 134 -22.09 4.16 17.28
C ALA A 134 -21.72 2.79 17.89
N PRO A 135 -21.56 2.67 19.21
CA PRO A 135 -21.33 1.39 19.87
C PRO A 135 -22.45 0.39 19.58
N VAL A 136 -22.08 -0.88 19.33
CA VAL A 136 -23.02 -1.95 18.98
C VAL A 136 -23.06 -3.01 20.08
N ARG A 137 -24.28 -3.40 20.49
CA ARG A 137 -24.48 -4.49 21.47
C ARG A 137 -24.47 -5.84 20.78
N MET A 138 -23.63 -6.74 21.27
CA MET A 138 -23.47 -8.10 20.75
C MET A 138 -24.51 -9.06 21.36
N PRO A 139 -24.76 -10.24 20.72
CA PRO A 139 -25.70 -11.24 21.25
C PRO A 139 -25.33 -11.78 22.64
N ASP A 140 -24.04 -11.80 22.98
CA ASP A 140 -23.54 -12.20 24.32
C ASP A 140 -23.70 -11.11 25.39
N GLY A 141 -24.29 -9.96 25.05
CA GLY A 141 -24.51 -8.83 25.94
C GLY A 141 -23.33 -7.88 26.06
N THR A 142 -22.18 -8.15 25.47
CA THR A 142 -21.04 -7.20 25.39
C THR A 142 -21.35 -6.05 24.46
N THR A 143 -20.63 -4.94 24.61
CA THR A 143 -20.74 -3.78 23.71
C THR A 143 -19.38 -3.56 23.05
N CYS A 144 -19.33 -3.46 21.72
CA CYS A 144 -18.15 -3.05 21.02
C CYS A 144 -18.18 -1.57 20.64
N THR A 145 -17.04 -0.93 20.66
CA THR A 145 -16.75 0.42 20.17
C THR A 145 -15.83 0.32 18.95
N TYR A 146 -15.50 1.44 18.33
CA TYR A 146 -14.76 1.46 17.08
C TYR A 146 -13.56 2.37 17.14
N THR A 147 -12.51 2.00 16.43
CA THR A 147 -11.36 2.86 16.13
C THR A 147 -11.05 2.79 14.63
N ALA A 148 -10.54 3.88 14.07
CA ALA A 148 -9.97 3.85 12.73
C ALA A 148 -8.80 2.85 12.69
N ASN A 149 -8.74 2.04 11.62
CA ASN A 149 -7.70 1.03 11.42
C ASN A 149 -7.05 1.26 10.04
N ASP A 150 -6.98 0.25 9.19
CA ASP A 150 -6.39 0.34 7.88
C ASP A 150 -7.13 1.36 7.01
N MET A 151 -6.37 2.07 6.18
CA MET A 151 -6.89 3.01 5.19
C MET A 151 -6.30 2.70 3.81
N SER A 152 -6.98 3.19 2.79
CA SER A 152 -6.48 3.27 1.42
C SER A 152 -6.83 4.62 0.84
N THR A 153 -6.28 4.94 -0.34
CA THR A 153 -6.48 6.23 -0.98
C THR A 153 -6.56 6.10 -2.50
N ALA A 154 -7.43 6.88 -3.11
CA ALA A 154 -7.53 7.10 -4.55
C ALA A 154 -8.34 8.36 -4.80
N ASP A 155 -8.41 8.81 -6.05
CA ASP A 155 -9.34 9.84 -6.52
C ASP A 155 -10.72 9.20 -6.70
N LEU A 156 -11.63 9.40 -5.74
CA LEU A 156 -12.96 8.78 -5.73
C LEU A 156 -13.99 9.54 -6.56
N ASP A 157 -13.79 10.83 -6.81
CA ASP A 157 -14.77 11.69 -7.49
C ASP A 157 -14.25 12.33 -8.79
N GLY A 158 -13.04 11.97 -9.23
CA GLY A 158 -12.46 12.38 -10.51
C GLY A 158 -11.96 13.82 -10.53
N ASP A 159 -11.74 14.44 -9.37
CA ASP A 159 -11.27 15.83 -9.29
C ASP A 159 -9.73 15.95 -9.36
N GLY A 160 -9.01 14.84 -9.41
CA GLY A 160 -7.55 14.74 -9.45
C GLY A 160 -6.89 14.76 -8.07
N ARG A 161 -7.66 14.64 -7.00
CA ARG A 161 -7.21 14.66 -5.60
C ARG A 161 -7.58 13.38 -4.90
N TYR A 162 -6.74 12.98 -3.97
CA TYR A 162 -7.00 11.74 -3.22
C TYR A 162 -8.00 11.96 -2.10
N GLU A 163 -8.92 11.01 -1.96
CA GLU A 163 -9.76 10.78 -0.79
C GLU A 163 -9.19 9.66 0.07
N LEU A 164 -9.72 9.54 1.30
CA LEU A 164 -9.40 8.47 2.24
C LEU A 164 -10.56 7.50 2.35
N VAL A 165 -10.27 6.21 2.19
CA VAL A 165 -11.19 5.11 2.52
C VAL A 165 -10.72 4.48 3.82
N VAL A 166 -11.56 4.52 4.85
CA VAL A 166 -11.25 4.20 6.25
C VAL A 166 -12.00 2.95 6.70
N LYS A 167 -11.29 1.92 7.13
CA LYS A 167 -11.86 0.76 7.81
C LYS A 167 -11.99 1.03 9.30
N TRP A 168 -13.19 0.87 9.84
CA TRP A 168 -13.47 0.92 11.26
C TRP A 168 -13.39 -0.48 11.89
N ASP A 169 -12.43 -0.66 12.79
CA ASP A 169 -12.25 -1.93 13.49
C ASP A 169 -13.01 -1.94 14.82
N PRO A 170 -13.90 -2.93 15.05
CA PRO A 170 -14.58 -3.05 16.32
C PRO A 170 -13.63 -3.54 17.41
N SER A 171 -13.78 -3.03 18.62
CA SER A 171 -12.92 -3.32 19.79
C SER A 171 -12.89 -4.81 20.17
N ASN A 172 -13.78 -5.63 19.62
CA ASN A 172 -13.87 -7.06 19.82
C ASN A 172 -13.45 -7.88 18.58
N SER A 173 -12.71 -7.29 17.64
CA SER A 173 -12.07 -8.00 16.52
C SER A 173 -11.32 -9.24 16.99
N LYS A 174 -11.29 -10.27 16.16
CA LYS A 174 -10.70 -11.57 16.48
C LYS A 174 -9.76 -12.06 15.39
N ASP A 175 -8.66 -12.67 15.78
CA ASP A 175 -7.95 -13.56 14.87
C ASP A 175 -8.86 -14.76 14.50
N ASN A 176 -8.60 -15.33 13.33
CA ASN A 176 -9.39 -16.44 12.80
C ASN A 176 -9.36 -17.68 13.71
N SER A 177 -8.30 -17.89 14.48
CA SER A 177 -8.18 -19.00 15.43
C SER A 177 -9.08 -18.85 16.66
N HIS A 178 -9.49 -17.62 17.01
CA HIS A 178 -10.25 -17.33 18.23
C HIS A 178 -11.77 -17.37 18.00
N THR A 179 -12.53 -17.79 19.03
CA THR A 179 -13.99 -17.70 19.08
C THR A 179 -14.43 -16.34 19.62
N GLY A 180 -15.72 -16.05 19.52
CA GLY A 180 -16.37 -14.85 20.04
C GLY A 180 -17.00 -14.00 18.94
N TYR A 181 -18.05 -13.28 19.32
CA TYR A 181 -18.71 -12.32 18.44
C TYR A 181 -17.79 -11.14 18.12
N THR A 182 -17.92 -10.64 16.90
CA THR A 182 -17.33 -9.37 16.48
C THR A 182 -18.42 -8.40 16.06
N GLY A 183 -18.21 -7.09 16.26
CA GLY A 183 -19.06 -6.06 15.69
C GLY A 183 -18.98 -6.07 14.17
N PRO A 184 -19.96 -5.45 13.47
CA PRO A 184 -19.85 -5.22 12.04
C PRO A 184 -18.64 -4.33 11.72
N VAL A 185 -18.05 -4.54 10.55
CA VAL A 185 -17.01 -3.64 10.02
C VAL A 185 -17.71 -2.55 9.22
N TYR A 186 -17.27 -1.31 9.36
CA TYR A 186 -17.70 -0.21 8.53
C TYR A 186 -16.54 0.26 7.64
N ILE A 187 -16.88 0.67 6.42
CA ILE A 187 -15.95 1.30 5.49
C ILE A 187 -16.52 2.68 5.16
N ASP A 188 -15.75 3.71 5.43
CA ASP A 188 -16.14 5.10 5.20
C ASP A 188 -15.25 5.74 4.15
N ALA A 189 -15.77 6.72 3.41
CA ALA A 189 -14.96 7.62 2.60
C ALA A 189 -15.01 9.06 3.14
N TYR A 190 -13.85 9.74 3.02
CA TYR A 190 -13.65 11.12 3.44
C TYR A 190 -12.75 11.86 2.47
N ARG A 191 -13.04 13.15 2.23
CA ARG A 191 -12.07 14.05 1.63
C ARG A 191 -10.92 14.33 2.60
N MET A 192 -9.76 14.78 2.11
CA MET A 192 -8.58 15.11 2.93
C MET A 192 -8.81 16.26 3.93
N ASP A 193 -9.91 16.97 3.83
CA ASP A 193 -10.32 17.98 4.82
C ASP A 193 -11.18 17.43 5.96
N GLY A 194 -11.53 16.13 5.91
CA GLY A 194 -12.41 15.45 6.85
C GLY A 194 -13.89 15.46 6.47
N THR A 195 -14.24 16.00 5.30
CA THR A 195 -15.63 15.96 4.80
C THR A 195 -16.03 14.52 4.54
N PHE A 196 -17.04 14.05 5.26
CA PHE A 196 -17.60 12.72 5.09
C PHE A 196 -18.34 12.58 3.76
N MET A 197 -18.09 11.50 3.03
CA MET A 197 -18.76 11.18 1.77
C MET A 197 -19.84 10.12 1.97
N TRP A 198 -19.48 8.91 2.36
CA TRP A 198 -20.41 7.79 2.53
C TRP A 198 -19.90 6.77 3.55
N ARG A 199 -20.77 5.83 3.94
CA ARG A 199 -20.47 4.68 4.80
C ARG A 199 -21.11 3.42 4.25
N ILE A 200 -20.34 2.33 4.15
CA ILE A 200 -20.79 0.98 3.91
C ILE A 200 -20.78 0.23 5.24
N ASP A 201 -21.89 -0.43 5.59
CA ASP A 201 -21.99 -1.34 6.75
C ASP A 201 -21.91 -2.79 6.25
N LEU A 202 -20.82 -3.50 6.53
CA LEU A 202 -20.66 -4.90 6.09
C LEU A 202 -21.60 -5.88 6.83
N GLY A 203 -22.28 -5.41 7.86
CA GLY A 203 -23.30 -6.18 8.56
C GLY A 203 -22.72 -7.26 9.47
N ARG A 204 -23.63 -8.10 9.97
CA ARG A 204 -23.33 -9.12 10.99
C ARG A 204 -22.75 -10.42 10.43
N ASN A 205 -22.84 -10.62 9.13
CA ASN A 205 -22.43 -11.86 8.45
C ASN A 205 -21.02 -11.79 7.84
N ILE A 206 -20.30 -10.68 8.10
CA ILE A 206 -18.85 -10.56 7.94
C ILE A 206 -18.22 -10.45 9.32
N ARG A 207 -17.24 -11.30 9.61
CA ARG A 207 -16.50 -11.28 10.87
C ARG A 207 -15.39 -10.23 10.80
N ALA A 208 -15.06 -9.57 11.91
CA ALA A 208 -13.99 -8.57 11.98
C ALA A 208 -12.66 -9.18 12.47
N GLY A 209 -11.58 -8.74 11.85
CA GLY A 209 -10.19 -9.11 12.15
C GLY A 209 -9.30 -8.90 10.91
N ALA A 210 -8.00 -8.99 11.09
CA ALA A 210 -7.01 -8.66 10.06
C ALA A 210 -7.17 -9.45 8.73
N HIS A 211 -7.72 -10.67 8.79
CA HIS A 211 -7.78 -11.57 7.63
C HIS A 211 -9.16 -11.69 6.98
N TYR A 212 -10.18 -10.99 7.48
CA TYR A 212 -11.56 -11.19 7.00
C TYR A 212 -12.00 -10.19 5.93
N THR A 213 -11.49 -8.94 6.01
CA THR A 213 -11.96 -7.84 5.16
C THR A 213 -10.77 -7.10 4.57
N GLN A 214 -10.46 -7.41 3.32
CA GLN A 214 -9.56 -6.67 2.45
C GLN A 214 -10.43 -5.83 1.52
N PHE A 215 -10.06 -4.58 1.28
CA PHE A 215 -10.79 -3.69 0.40
C PHE A 215 -9.82 -3.03 -0.56
N MET A 216 -10.11 -3.13 -1.85
CA MET A 216 -9.31 -2.56 -2.93
C MET A 216 -9.93 -1.24 -3.36
N VAL A 217 -9.12 -0.19 -3.39
CA VAL A 217 -9.54 1.15 -3.81
C VAL A 217 -8.71 1.54 -5.02
N TYR A 218 -9.33 1.50 -6.18
CA TYR A 218 -8.63 1.72 -7.45
C TYR A 218 -9.63 2.07 -8.56
N ASP A 219 -9.21 2.87 -9.54
CA ASP A 219 -9.94 3.11 -10.77
C ASP A 219 -9.89 1.85 -11.64
N LEU A 220 -10.89 0.96 -11.47
CA LEU A 220 -10.90 -0.38 -12.05
C LEU A 220 -11.39 -0.40 -13.52
N ASP A 221 -12.12 0.61 -13.97
CA ASP A 221 -12.61 0.70 -15.35
C ASP A 221 -11.97 1.82 -16.18
N GLY A 222 -11.11 2.63 -15.56
CA GLY A 222 -10.32 3.67 -16.21
C GLY A 222 -11.10 4.94 -16.54
N ASP A 223 -12.23 5.20 -15.88
CA ASP A 223 -13.04 6.40 -16.09
C ASP A 223 -12.51 7.63 -15.37
N GLY A 224 -11.58 7.44 -14.43
CA GLY A 224 -10.91 8.46 -13.64
C GLY A 224 -11.50 8.64 -12.25
N CYS A 225 -12.50 7.84 -11.86
CA CYS A 225 -13.03 7.76 -10.50
C CYS A 225 -12.77 6.35 -9.96
N ALA A 226 -12.19 6.25 -8.77
CA ALA A 226 -11.86 4.94 -8.22
C ALA A 226 -13.09 4.25 -7.60
N GLU A 227 -13.18 2.94 -7.80
CA GLU A 227 -14.14 2.07 -7.13
C GLU A 227 -13.57 1.53 -5.82
N VAL A 228 -14.50 0.95 -5.01
CA VAL A 228 -14.14 0.17 -3.82
C VAL A 228 -14.68 -1.24 -3.95
N ALA A 229 -13.78 -2.22 -4.00
CA ALA A 229 -14.14 -3.63 -4.16
C ALA A 229 -13.80 -4.44 -2.91
N MET A 230 -14.75 -5.26 -2.44
CA MET A 230 -14.54 -6.08 -1.26
C MET A 230 -15.53 -7.24 -1.15
N LYS A 231 -15.22 -8.18 -0.25
CA LYS A 231 -16.12 -9.24 0.16
C LYS A 231 -17.31 -8.70 0.96
N THR A 232 -18.52 -9.09 0.60
CA THR A 232 -19.78 -8.74 1.28
C THR A 232 -20.58 -10.00 1.61
N ALA A 233 -21.70 -9.85 2.31
CA ALA A 233 -22.60 -10.93 2.68
C ALA A 233 -24.05 -10.42 2.81
N ASP A 234 -24.98 -11.33 3.07
CA ASP A 234 -26.36 -10.97 3.41
C ASP A 234 -26.42 -9.94 4.53
N GLY A 235 -27.16 -8.86 4.28
CA GLY A 235 -27.35 -7.77 5.25
C GLY A 235 -26.27 -6.69 5.21
N THR A 236 -25.32 -6.73 4.27
CA THR A 236 -24.46 -5.57 3.95
C THR A 236 -25.32 -4.42 3.43
N VAL A 237 -25.06 -3.20 3.91
CA VAL A 237 -25.75 -1.98 3.49
C VAL A 237 -24.76 -1.07 2.78
N ASP A 238 -25.06 -0.66 1.56
CA ASP A 238 -24.23 0.20 0.75
C ASP A 238 -24.28 1.69 1.17
N GLY A 239 -23.51 2.56 0.50
CA GLY A 239 -23.38 3.98 0.84
C GLY A 239 -24.66 4.79 0.72
N ILE A 240 -25.64 4.33 -0.08
CA ILE A 240 -26.96 4.98 -0.26
C ILE A 240 -28.09 4.29 0.53
N GLY A 241 -27.77 3.24 1.32
CA GLY A 241 -28.72 2.54 2.18
C GLY A 241 -29.40 1.33 1.55
N SER A 242 -28.96 0.84 0.38
CA SER A 242 -29.47 -0.38 -0.24
C SER A 242 -28.88 -1.61 0.43
N VAL A 243 -29.67 -2.66 0.58
CA VAL A 243 -29.22 -3.91 1.24
C VAL A 243 -28.82 -4.94 0.22
N ILE A 244 -27.62 -5.51 0.38
CA ILE A 244 -27.15 -6.65 -0.41
C ILE A 244 -27.68 -7.94 0.22
N GLY A 245 -28.24 -8.80 -0.60
CA GLY A 245 -28.78 -10.10 -0.19
C GLY A 245 -29.97 -9.99 0.79
N HIS A 246 -30.00 -10.83 1.80
CA HIS A 246 -31.13 -10.95 2.71
C HIS A 246 -30.90 -10.14 4.00
N SER A 247 -31.67 -9.06 4.21
CA SER A 247 -31.48 -8.06 5.28
C SER A 247 -31.54 -8.60 6.73
N THR A 248 -32.30 -9.68 6.95
CA THR A 248 -32.53 -10.24 8.28
C THR A 248 -31.74 -11.52 8.58
N ALA A 249 -30.96 -12.01 7.59
CA ALA A 249 -30.14 -13.22 7.77
C ALA A 249 -29.11 -13.03 8.89
N ASP A 250 -28.91 -14.10 9.68
CA ASP A 250 -27.88 -14.15 10.73
C ASP A 250 -27.29 -15.56 10.75
N PHE A 251 -26.06 -15.70 10.29
CA PHE A 251 -25.32 -16.96 10.20
C PHE A 251 -24.31 -17.14 11.33
N ARG A 252 -24.32 -16.27 12.34
CA ARG A 252 -23.43 -16.38 13.49
C ARG A 252 -23.80 -17.57 14.36
N THR A 253 -22.82 -18.42 14.66
CA THR A 253 -22.99 -19.52 15.63
C THR A 253 -23.04 -18.96 17.07
N PRO A 254 -23.49 -19.77 18.04
CA PRO A 254 -23.46 -19.38 19.45
C PRO A 254 -22.05 -19.00 19.95
N GLU A 255 -21.00 -19.56 19.33
CA GLU A 255 -19.60 -19.27 19.63
C GLU A 255 -19.09 -18.01 18.89
N GLY A 256 -19.95 -17.32 18.14
CA GLY A 256 -19.63 -16.09 17.42
C GLY A 256 -18.81 -16.31 16.13
N ARG A 257 -18.81 -17.53 15.57
CA ARG A 257 -18.25 -17.81 14.26
C ARG A 257 -19.30 -17.69 13.16
N ILE A 258 -18.86 -17.56 11.91
CA ILE A 258 -19.72 -17.58 10.73
C ILE A 258 -19.21 -18.71 9.84
N LEU A 259 -19.90 -19.86 9.88
CA LEU A 259 -19.46 -21.10 9.23
C LEU A 259 -20.34 -21.49 8.03
N SER A 260 -21.38 -20.72 7.76
CA SER A 260 -22.33 -20.93 6.67
C SER A 260 -22.89 -19.61 6.18
N GLY A 261 -23.71 -19.65 5.14
CA GLY A 261 -24.31 -18.49 4.50
C GLY A 261 -23.53 -18.04 3.26
N PRO A 262 -24.18 -17.29 2.36
CA PRO A 262 -23.58 -16.80 1.15
C PRO A 262 -22.53 -15.72 1.45
N GLU A 263 -21.56 -15.61 0.57
CA GLU A 263 -20.60 -14.52 0.49
C GLU A 263 -20.60 -14.01 -0.94
N TYR A 264 -20.42 -12.72 -1.08
CA TYR A 264 -20.42 -12.04 -2.37
C TYR A 264 -19.12 -11.26 -2.55
N LEU A 265 -18.80 -10.94 -3.80
CA LEU A 265 -17.85 -9.92 -4.18
C LEU A 265 -18.64 -8.75 -4.75
N THR A 266 -18.49 -7.57 -4.16
CA THR A 266 -19.19 -6.35 -4.57
C THR A 266 -18.20 -5.28 -4.94
N VAL A 267 -18.47 -4.58 -6.05
CA VAL A 267 -17.82 -3.32 -6.44
C VAL A 267 -18.78 -2.18 -6.15
N PHE A 268 -18.29 -1.18 -5.46
CA PHE A 268 -19.02 0.01 -5.06
C PHE A 268 -18.45 1.24 -5.79
N ASP A 269 -19.33 2.16 -6.17
CA ASP A 269 -18.96 3.47 -6.70
C ASP A 269 -18.22 4.30 -5.65
N GLY A 270 -17.09 4.90 -6.03
CA GLY A 270 -16.28 5.71 -5.12
C GLY A 270 -16.95 7.00 -4.67
N THR A 271 -17.82 7.57 -5.50
CA THR A 271 -18.43 8.90 -5.26
C THR A 271 -19.45 8.86 -4.13
N ASP A 272 -20.31 7.83 -4.07
CA ASP A 272 -21.41 7.74 -3.12
C ASP A 272 -21.55 6.40 -2.41
N GLY A 273 -20.69 5.42 -2.74
CA GLY A 273 -20.64 4.10 -2.11
C GLY A 273 -21.79 3.15 -2.50
N HIS A 274 -22.57 3.44 -3.57
CA HIS A 274 -23.61 2.50 -4.01
C HIS A 274 -23.00 1.23 -4.62
N ALA A 275 -23.66 0.10 -4.46
CA ALA A 275 -23.23 -1.17 -5.06
C ALA A 275 -23.51 -1.16 -6.58
N ILE A 276 -22.46 -1.11 -7.41
CA ILE A 276 -22.55 -1.18 -8.87
C ILE A 276 -22.89 -2.61 -9.31
N THR A 277 -22.13 -3.57 -8.79
CA THR A 277 -22.31 -4.99 -9.13
C THR A 277 -21.97 -5.90 -7.96
N THR A 278 -22.69 -7.02 -7.86
CA THR A 278 -22.47 -8.04 -6.85
C THR A 278 -22.56 -9.41 -7.50
N ILE A 279 -21.53 -10.24 -7.29
CA ILE A 279 -21.47 -11.63 -7.74
C ILE A 279 -21.19 -12.55 -6.56
N ASP A 280 -21.43 -13.85 -6.71
CA ASP A 280 -21.04 -14.84 -5.71
C ASP A 280 -19.50 -14.85 -5.53
N TYR A 281 -19.04 -14.90 -4.28
CA TYR A 281 -17.61 -15.01 -3.99
C TYR A 281 -17.09 -16.40 -4.35
N TYR A 282 -15.97 -16.47 -5.06
CA TYR A 282 -15.36 -17.75 -5.43
C TYR A 282 -14.01 -17.97 -4.74
N PRO A 283 -13.73 -19.20 -4.22
CA PRO A 283 -14.70 -20.27 -4.02
C PRO A 283 -15.73 -19.90 -2.95
N PRO A 284 -16.93 -20.48 -2.97
CA PRO A 284 -17.91 -20.24 -1.92
C PRO A 284 -17.39 -20.73 -0.57
N ARG A 285 -17.95 -20.21 0.53
CA ARG A 285 -17.62 -20.68 1.87
C ARG A 285 -17.84 -22.18 1.99
N ASP A 286 -16.81 -22.90 2.35
CA ASP A 286 -16.82 -24.33 2.57
C ASP A 286 -15.91 -24.66 3.76
N ILE A 287 -16.54 -24.79 4.93
CA ILE A 287 -15.84 -25.06 6.18
C ILE A 287 -15.73 -26.59 6.35
N THR A 288 -14.71 -27.15 5.75
CA THR A 288 -14.42 -28.59 5.80
C THR A 288 -12.96 -28.85 6.15
N ASP A 289 -12.67 -30.09 6.59
CA ASP A 289 -11.31 -30.51 6.99
C ASP A 289 -10.28 -30.41 5.84
N ARG A 290 -10.70 -30.23 4.59
CA ARG A 290 -9.79 -30.03 3.46
C ARG A 290 -8.91 -28.78 3.59
N TRP A 291 -9.33 -27.81 4.39
CA TRP A 291 -8.54 -26.61 4.71
C TRP A 291 -7.53 -26.85 5.82
N GLY A 292 -7.55 -28.04 6.48
CA GLY A 292 -6.73 -28.39 7.63
C GLY A 292 -7.32 -27.99 8.98
N ASP A 293 -8.54 -27.45 8.98
CA ASP A 293 -9.41 -27.24 10.14
C ASP A 293 -10.88 -27.18 9.67
N ASN A 294 -11.82 -27.33 10.61
CA ASN A 294 -13.25 -27.32 10.35
C ASN A 294 -14.01 -26.22 11.09
N TYR A 295 -13.29 -25.19 11.53
CA TYR A 295 -13.86 -24.08 12.29
C TYR A 295 -13.57 -22.71 11.68
N GLY A 296 -13.10 -22.65 10.43
CA GLY A 296 -12.95 -21.43 9.66
C GLY A 296 -11.67 -20.64 9.95
N ASN A 297 -10.64 -21.23 10.56
CA ASN A 297 -9.38 -20.52 10.75
C ASN A 297 -8.65 -20.34 9.41
N ARG A 298 -8.45 -21.43 8.66
CA ARG A 298 -7.67 -21.39 7.41
C ARG A 298 -8.50 -20.98 6.20
N SER A 299 -9.77 -21.41 6.13
CA SER A 299 -10.66 -21.09 5.01
C SER A 299 -11.14 -19.64 4.98
N GLU A 300 -11.10 -18.92 6.11
CA GLU A 300 -11.52 -17.53 6.21
C GLU A 300 -10.32 -16.54 6.19
N ARG A 301 -9.19 -17.00 5.67
CA ARG A 301 -8.01 -16.14 5.47
C ARG A 301 -8.02 -15.63 4.05
N MET A 302 -8.24 -14.31 3.91
CA MET A 302 -8.45 -13.64 2.64
C MET A 302 -7.27 -12.73 2.33
N LEU A 303 -6.89 -12.66 1.04
CA LEU A 303 -6.00 -11.64 0.48
C LEU A 303 -6.71 -11.02 -0.73
N ALA A 304 -6.27 -9.84 -1.14
CA ALA A 304 -6.75 -9.17 -2.34
C ALA A 304 -5.66 -8.27 -2.92
N ALA A 305 -5.73 -8.00 -4.22
CA ALA A 305 -4.81 -7.13 -4.93
C ALA A 305 -5.47 -6.54 -6.18
N VAL A 306 -4.75 -5.67 -6.85
CA VAL A 306 -5.02 -5.19 -8.22
C VAL A 306 -3.77 -5.45 -9.05
N GLY A 307 -3.92 -5.81 -10.34
CA GLY A 307 -2.80 -6.02 -11.26
C GLY A 307 -3.23 -5.85 -12.72
N TYR A 308 -2.27 -5.67 -13.60
CA TYR A 308 -2.47 -5.42 -15.03
C TYR A 308 -2.09 -6.64 -15.86
N PHE A 309 -2.94 -7.67 -15.83
CA PHE A 309 -2.67 -8.97 -16.47
C PHE A 309 -2.82 -8.96 -18.00
N ASP A 310 -3.40 -7.92 -18.57
CA ASP A 310 -3.36 -7.65 -20.01
C ASP A 310 -2.39 -6.52 -20.41
N GLY A 311 -1.68 -5.95 -19.43
CA GLY A 311 -0.72 -4.85 -19.57
C GLY A 311 -1.36 -3.47 -19.74
N GLU A 312 -2.67 -3.36 -19.86
CA GLU A 312 -3.40 -2.10 -20.14
C GLU A 312 -4.44 -1.77 -19.07
N HIS A 313 -5.31 -2.74 -18.72
CA HIS A 313 -6.44 -2.53 -17.83
C HIS A 313 -6.21 -3.17 -16.45
N PRO A 314 -6.60 -2.49 -15.36
CA PRO A 314 -6.51 -3.07 -14.03
C PRO A 314 -7.51 -4.23 -13.86
N SER A 315 -7.08 -5.25 -13.16
CA SER A 315 -7.88 -6.42 -12.81
C SER A 315 -7.90 -6.59 -11.30
N LEU A 316 -9.06 -6.90 -10.75
CA LEU A 316 -9.23 -7.18 -9.33
C LEU A 316 -8.84 -8.63 -9.02
N VAL A 317 -8.03 -8.84 -7.99
CA VAL A 317 -7.65 -10.16 -7.49
C VAL A 317 -8.27 -10.41 -6.12
N MET A 318 -8.96 -11.54 -5.97
CA MET A 318 -9.54 -11.97 -4.69
C MET A 318 -9.07 -13.38 -4.35
N CYS A 319 -8.63 -13.57 -3.09
CA CYS A 319 -8.02 -14.81 -2.66
C CYS A 319 -8.76 -15.43 -1.47
N ARG A 320 -8.63 -16.75 -1.32
CA ARG A 320 -9.09 -17.51 -0.15
C ARG A 320 -8.07 -18.58 0.23
N GLY A 321 -7.59 -18.55 1.46
CA GLY A 321 -6.65 -19.52 2.03
C GLY A 321 -5.20 -19.32 1.58
N TYR A 322 -4.24 -19.74 2.40
CA TYR A 322 -2.81 -19.68 2.07
C TYR A 322 -1.94 -20.67 2.89
N TYR A 323 -2.42 -21.21 4.00
CA TYR A 323 -1.69 -22.19 4.80
C TYR A 323 -1.75 -23.63 4.25
N THR A 324 -2.75 -23.93 3.41
CA THR A 324 -2.99 -25.24 2.80
C THR A 324 -3.56 -25.03 1.41
N ASN A 325 -4.87 -25.28 1.23
CA ASN A 325 -5.56 -24.91 0.00
C ASN A 325 -5.45 -23.39 -0.21
N ALA A 326 -5.36 -23.00 -1.47
CA ALA A 326 -5.33 -21.61 -1.89
C ALA A 326 -6.12 -21.42 -3.17
N TYR A 327 -6.83 -20.32 -3.28
CA TYR A 327 -7.51 -19.88 -4.48
C TYR A 327 -7.17 -18.42 -4.71
N VAL A 328 -6.71 -18.12 -5.90
CA VAL A 328 -6.42 -16.78 -6.39
C VAL A 328 -7.22 -16.59 -7.67
N VAL A 329 -8.07 -15.59 -7.72
CA VAL A 329 -9.02 -15.38 -8.83
C VAL A 329 -8.90 -13.95 -9.31
N ALA A 330 -8.66 -13.76 -10.60
CA ALA A 330 -8.68 -12.46 -11.24
C ALA A 330 -10.02 -12.17 -11.92
N TYR A 331 -10.43 -10.91 -11.82
CA TYR A 331 -11.65 -10.38 -12.40
C TYR A 331 -11.36 -9.07 -13.15
N GLY A 332 -11.86 -8.96 -14.38
CA GLY A 332 -11.97 -7.68 -15.09
C GLY A 332 -13.28 -6.97 -14.74
N PHE A 333 -13.24 -5.65 -14.69
CA PHE A 333 -14.41 -4.80 -14.47
C PHE A 333 -14.57 -3.82 -15.64
N ASP A 334 -15.79 -3.68 -16.16
CA ASP A 334 -16.11 -2.84 -17.33
C ASP A 334 -17.01 -1.63 -16.96
N GLY A 335 -17.01 -1.21 -15.71
CA GLY A 335 -17.87 -0.17 -15.17
C GLY A 335 -19.28 -0.64 -14.79
N LYS A 336 -19.60 -1.93 -15.04
CA LYS A 336 -20.93 -2.51 -14.73
C LYS A 336 -20.88 -3.95 -14.25
N THR A 337 -19.95 -4.72 -14.81
CA THR A 337 -19.94 -6.18 -14.68
C THR A 337 -18.56 -6.66 -14.27
N LEU A 338 -18.50 -7.51 -13.26
CA LEU A 338 -17.30 -8.30 -12.95
C LEU A 338 -17.28 -9.58 -13.80
N SER A 339 -16.19 -9.78 -14.53
CA SER A 339 -15.97 -10.97 -15.36
C SER A 339 -14.74 -11.72 -14.87
N GLN A 340 -14.89 -12.99 -14.47
CA GLN A 340 -13.77 -13.82 -14.09
C GLN A 340 -12.85 -14.05 -15.30
N GLN A 341 -11.58 -13.74 -15.14
CA GLN A 341 -10.55 -13.92 -16.17
C GLN A 341 -9.89 -15.29 -16.04
N TRP A 342 -9.33 -15.59 -14.87
CA TRP A 342 -8.68 -16.86 -14.60
C TRP A 342 -8.78 -17.25 -13.11
N ILE A 343 -8.46 -18.50 -12.81
CA ILE A 343 -8.37 -19.06 -11.46
C ILE A 343 -7.07 -19.84 -11.34
N CYS A 344 -6.21 -19.45 -10.40
CA CYS A 344 -5.13 -20.27 -9.90
C CYS A 344 -5.54 -20.92 -8.58
N LYS A 345 -5.36 -22.24 -8.44
CA LYS A 345 -5.80 -22.94 -7.22
C LYS A 345 -4.86 -24.07 -6.81
N ALA A 346 -4.86 -24.35 -5.52
CA ALA A 346 -4.22 -25.52 -4.94
C ALA A 346 -5.19 -26.22 -3.98
N GLU A 347 -5.43 -27.50 -4.17
CA GLU A 347 -6.35 -28.33 -3.39
C GLU A 347 -5.65 -29.55 -2.78
N SER A 348 -4.38 -29.76 -3.16
CA SER A 348 -3.57 -30.88 -2.69
C SER A 348 -2.12 -30.47 -2.49
N ARG A 349 -1.37 -31.22 -1.69
CA ARG A 349 0.07 -30.99 -1.43
C ARG A 349 0.95 -31.07 -2.69
N GLN A 350 0.47 -31.69 -3.76
CA GLN A 350 1.16 -31.80 -5.03
C GLN A 350 1.10 -30.49 -5.82
N ASP A 351 0.06 -29.70 -5.61
CA ASP A 351 -0.12 -28.44 -6.33
C ASP A 351 0.97 -27.43 -5.91
N PRO A 352 1.56 -26.71 -6.87
CA PRO A 352 2.71 -25.85 -6.57
C PRO A 352 2.40 -24.71 -5.59
N LEU A 353 1.17 -24.20 -5.58
CA LEU A 353 0.73 -23.10 -4.71
C LEU A 353 0.33 -23.56 -3.30
N TYR A 354 0.20 -24.87 -3.02
CA TYR A 354 -0.30 -25.38 -1.75
C TYR A 354 0.59 -24.97 -0.57
N GLY A 355 0.03 -24.19 0.35
CA GLY A 355 0.71 -23.75 1.57
C GLY A 355 1.85 -22.76 1.35
N GLN A 356 1.89 -22.07 0.21
CA GLN A 356 2.96 -21.15 -0.13
C GLN A 356 2.60 -19.66 0.11
N GLY A 357 1.32 -19.31 0.29
CA GLY A 357 0.93 -17.90 0.43
C GLY A 357 1.32 -17.32 1.77
N ASN A 358 1.73 -16.05 1.79
CA ASN A 358 2.06 -15.28 2.97
C ASN A 358 0.84 -14.59 3.58
N HIS A 359 1.04 -13.85 4.67
CA HIS A 359 0.05 -12.90 5.22
C HIS A 359 -0.06 -11.61 4.40
N ASN A 360 0.47 -11.57 3.21
CA ASN A 360 0.48 -10.45 2.27
C ASN A 360 0.57 -10.97 0.83
N ILE A 361 0.41 -10.08 -0.13
CA ILE A 361 0.43 -10.37 -1.56
C ILE A 361 1.08 -9.19 -2.28
N PHE A 362 1.86 -9.46 -3.30
CA PHE A 362 2.55 -8.44 -4.09
C PHE A 362 2.28 -8.64 -5.56
N VAL A 363 2.21 -7.55 -6.30
CA VAL A 363 1.92 -7.55 -7.73
C VAL A 363 2.86 -6.60 -8.45
N GLY A 364 3.38 -7.03 -9.59
CA GLY A 364 4.23 -6.23 -10.46
C GLY A 364 4.69 -7.02 -11.68
N ASP A 365 5.22 -6.32 -12.68
CA ASP A 365 5.84 -6.91 -13.87
C ASP A 365 7.21 -7.48 -13.47
N ILE A 366 7.20 -8.73 -12.97
CA ILE A 366 8.38 -9.33 -12.34
C ILE A 366 9.33 -10.00 -13.34
N ASP A 367 8.88 -10.33 -14.54
CA ASP A 367 9.72 -10.90 -15.61
C ASP A 367 10.00 -9.91 -16.76
N MET A 368 9.53 -8.66 -16.60
CA MET A 368 9.73 -7.55 -17.53
C MET A 368 9.10 -7.78 -18.92
N ASP A 369 8.01 -8.52 -18.98
CA ASP A 369 7.28 -8.78 -20.24
C ASP A 369 6.17 -7.74 -20.52
N GLY A 370 5.85 -6.89 -19.52
CA GLY A 370 4.89 -5.78 -19.59
C GLY A 370 3.51 -6.13 -19.06
N TYR A 371 3.33 -7.30 -18.50
CA TYR A 371 2.16 -7.73 -17.75
C TYR A 371 2.53 -7.86 -16.28
N ASP A 372 1.55 -7.86 -15.40
CA ASP A 372 1.82 -8.07 -13.97
C ASP A 372 1.66 -9.55 -13.60
N GLU A 373 2.51 -10.00 -12.70
CA GLU A 373 2.45 -11.27 -12.01
C GLU A 373 2.13 -11.06 -10.52
N ILE A 374 1.81 -12.16 -9.86
CA ILE A 374 1.51 -12.16 -8.43
C ILE A 374 2.58 -12.95 -7.68
N ILE A 375 3.26 -12.32 -6.72
CA ILE A 375 4.03 -13.02 -5.70
C ILE A 375 3.09 -13.42 -4.57
N TYR A 376 2.85 -14.73 -4.44
CA TYR A 376 2.01 -15.34 -3.42
C TYR A 376 2.87 -16.05 -2.37
N GLY A 377 3.69 -15.27 -1.64
CA GLY A 377 4.69 -15.80 -0.71
C GLY A 377 5.75 -16.65 -1.41
N GLY A 378 5.86 -17.93 -1.06
CA GLY A 378 6.84 -18.85 -1.64
C GLY A 378 6.60 -19.26 -3.09
N ALA A 379 5.59 -18.71 -3.78
CA ALA A 379 5.27 -19.00 -5.19
C ALA A 379 4.93 -17.73 -5.95
N ALA A 380 5.07 -17.77 -7.28
CA ALA A 380 4.59 -16.73 -8.18
C ALA A 380 3.57 -17.28 -9.19
N ILE A 381 2.62 -16.43 -9.56
CA ILE A 381 1.52 -16.71 -10.49
C ILE A 381 1.65 -15.76 -11.67
N ASP A 382 1.68 -16.31 -12.86
CA ASP A 382 1.78 -15.63 -14.14
C ASP A 382 0.48 -14.88 -14.50
N GLN A 383 0.55 -13.92 -15.42
CA GLN A 383 -0.59 -13.11 -15.89
C GLN A 383 -1.78 -13.93 -16.41
N ASP A 384 -1.57 -15.19 -16.83
CA ASP A 384 -2.63 -16.10 -17.29
C ASP A 384 -3.21 -17.00 -16.18
N GLY A 385 -2.71 -16.86 -14.94
CA GLY A 385 -3.11 -17.69 -13.79
C GLY A 385 -2.32 -19.00 -13.67
N SER A 386 -1.34 -19.28 -14.51
CA SER A 386 -0.43 -20.41 -14.33
C SER A 386 0.61 -20.10 -13.22
N VAL A 387 1.18 -21.13 -12.60
CA VAL A 387 2.22 -20.95 -11.59
C VAL A 387 3.57 -20.87 -12.28
N LEU A 388 4.26 -19.72 -12.18
CA LEU A 388 5.59 -19.50 -12.72
C LEU A 388 6.63 -20.37 -11.99
N TYR A 389 6.65 -20.28 -10.66
CA TYR A 389 7.54 -21.08 -9.81
C TYR A 389 6.95 -21.32 -8.44
N SER A 390 7.55 -22.26 -7.71
CA SER A 390 7.29 -22.50 -6.29
C SER A 390 8.57 -22.92 -5.60
N THR A 391 9.00 -22.18 -4.60
CA THR A 391 10.19 -22.50 -3.78
C THR A 391 9.96 -23.68 -2.84
N ARG A 392 8.70 -23.97 -2.52
CA ARG A 392 8.30 -24.94 -1.51
C ARG A 392 8.81 -24.63 -0.10
N LEU A 393 9.18 -23.36 0.17
CA LEU A 393 9.59 -22.90 1.49
C LEU A 393 8.42 -22.62 2.43
N GLY A 394 7.17 -22.66 1.90
CA GLY A 394 5.97 -22.56 2.71
C GLY A 394 5.55 -21.14 3.00
N HIS A 395 4.72 -21.00 4.02
CA HIS A 395 4.10 -19.75 4.45
C HIS A 395 5.10 -18.79 5.14
N GLY A 396 4.95 -17.49 4.90
CA GLY A 396 5.74 -16.42 5.51
C GLY A 396 4.89 -15.28 6.06
N ASP A 397 5.49 -14.47 6.93
CA ASP A 397 4.85 -13.38 7.67
C ASP A 397 5.13 -11.99 7.10
N ALA A 398 6.22 -11.81 6.38
CA ALA A 398 6.60 -10.54 5.76
C ALA A 398 7.26 -10.81 4.41
N GLY A 399 7.10 -9.86 3.49
CA GLY A 399 7.74 -9.90 2.18
C GLY A 399 7.93 -8.50 1.63
N HIS A 400 8.91 -8.34 0.74
CA HIS A 400 9.26 -7.07 0.12
C HIS A 400 9.61 -7.31 -1.34
N LEU A 401 8.82 -6.71 -2.25
CA LEU A 401 9.04 -6.74 -3.69
C LEU A 401 9.52 -5.36 -4.14
N GLY A 402 10.65 -5.29 -4.82
CA GLY A 402 11.22 -4.04 -5.33
C GLY A 402 12.50 -4.28 -6.12
N ASP A 403 13.09 -3.21 -6.64
CA ASP A 403 14.47 -3.21 -7.11
C ASP A 403 15.38 -3.11 -5.86
N LEU A 404 15.58 -4.26 -5.21
CA LEU A 404 16.30 -4.35 -3.93
C LEU A 404 17.82 -4.51 -4.11
N ASP A 405 18.24 -5.01 -5.27
CA ASP A 405 19.62 -5.20 -5.68
C ASP A 405 19.88 -4.57 -7.05
N PRO A 406 20.22 -3.28 -7.14
CA PRO A 406 20.35 -2.56 -8.41
C PRO A 406 21.45 -3.09 -9.35
N GLU A 407 22.29 -4.01 -8.88
CA GLU A 407 23.28 -4.69 -9.71
C GLU A 407 22.74 -6.02 -10.30
N HIS A 408 21.56 -6.47 -9.85
CA HIS A 408 20.87 -7.63 -10.40
C HIS A 408 19.76 -7.15 -11.36
N PRO A 409 19.63 -7.71 -12.58
CA PRO A 409 18.58 -7.28 -13.49
C PRO A 409 17.19 -7.67 -13.04
N GLY A 410 16.25 -6.72 -13.03
CA GLY A 410 14.85 -6.95 -12.68
C GLY A 410 14.55 -6.61 -11.22
N LEU A 411 13.46 -7.15 -10.72
CA LEU A 411 13.05 -7.00 -9.32
C LEU A 411 13.53 -8.19 -8.49
N GLU A 412 13.63 -8.01 -7.20
CA GLU A 412 13.86 -9.07 -6.22
C GLU A 412 12.70 -9.13 -5.23
N PHE A 413 12.55 -10.31 -4.65
CA PHE A 413 11.65 -10.52 -3.53
C PHE A 413 12.41 -11.04 -2.32
N TRP A 414 12.31 -10.33 -1.20
CA TRP A 414 12.82 -10.79 0.08
C TRP A 414 11.68 -11.32 0.93
N ASP A 415 11.80 -12.58 1.40
CA ASP A 415 10.75 -13.33 2.08
C ASP A 415 11.17 -13.74 3.49
N VAL A 416 10.23 -13.69 4.44
CA VAL A 416 10.45 -14.00 5.87
C VAL A 416 9.53 -15.13 6.28
N HIS A 417 10.09 -16.30 6.57
CA HIS A 417 9.35 -17.55 6.74
C HIS A 417 8.91 -17.84 8.18
N GLU A 418 7.65 -18.29 8.34
CA GLU A 418 7.10 -18.78 9.60
C GLU A 418 7.52 -20.24 9.88
N ASP A 419 7.63 -21.08 8.85
CA ASP A 419 7.87 -22.51 9.03
C ASP A 419 9.29 -22.79 9.56
N LYS A 420 9.36 -23.43 10.71
CA LYS A 420 10.60 -23.78 11.42
C LYS A 420 11.37 -24.92 10.79
N ASN A 421 10.80 -25.61 9.80
CA ASN A 421 11.35 -26.80 9.18
C ASN A 421 11.90 -26.56 7.76
N VAL A 422 11.83 -25.32 7.27
CA VAL A 422 12.40 -24.96 5.96
C VAL A 422 13.89 -24.62 6.05
N THR A 423 14.53 -24.45 4.90
CA THR A 423 15.98 -24.21 4.84
C THR A 423 16.38 -22.86 5.37
N TYR A 424 15.58 -21.81 5.14
CA TYR A 424 15.89 -20.43 5.46
C TYR A 424 14.87 -19.82 6.41
N SER A 425 15.32 -18.95 7.33
CA SER A 425 14.48 -18.08 8.14
C SER A 425 13.97 -16.89 7.31
N ASP A 426 14.82 -16.40 6.44
CA ASP A 426 14.59 -15.35 5.46
C ASP A 426 15.51 -15.56 4.25
N GLU A 427 15.08 -15.12 3.08
CA GLU A 427 15.86 -15.26 1.85
C GLU A 427 15.53 -14.16 0.83
N LEU A 428 16.56 -13.77 0.04
CA LEU A 428 16.41 -12.95 -1.15
C LEU A 428 16.41 -13.83 -2.38
N ARG A 429 15.43 -13.65 -3.25
CA ARG A 429 15.36 -14.35 -4.53
C ARG A 429 15.10 -13.41 -5.69
N ALA A 430 15.61 -13.79 -6.83
CA ALA A 430 15.19 -13.24 -8.11
C ALA A 430 13.74 -13.63 -8.39
N THR A 431 13.08 -12.88 -9.23
CA THR A 431 11.65 -13.06 -9.55
C THR A 431 11.36 -14.28 -10.43
N ASP A 432 12.39 -14.97 -10.93
CA ASP A 432 12.28 -16.31 -11.54
C ASP A 432 12.27 -17.45 -10.49
N GLY A 433 12.33 -17.12 -9.20
CA GLY A 433 12.38 -18.08 -8.09
C GLY A 433 13.76 -18.53 -7.68
N THR A 434 14.82 -18.06 -8.34
CA THR A 434 16.21 -18.38 -7.98
C THR A 434 16.61 -17.70 -6.67
N ILE A 435 16.94 -18.49 -5.64
CA ILE A 435 17.40 -17.96 -4.35
C ILE A 435 18.84 -17.44 -4.52
N LEU A 436 19.01 -16.14 -4.30
CA LEU A 436 20.31 -15.46 -4.39
C LEU A 436 21.13 -15.70 -3.13
N TRP A 437 20.50 -15.56 -1.97
CA TRP A 437 21.07 -15.91 -0.67
C TRP A 437 19.96 -16.10 0.37
N GLY A 438 20.27 -16.66 1.54
CA GLY A 438 19.32 -16.79 2.64
C GLY A 438 20.00 -17.03 3.98
N THR A 439 19.32 -16.63 5.06
CA THR A 439 19.74 -16.88 6.44
C THR A 439 19.25 -18.27 6.86
N PRO A 440 20.13 -19.17 7.32
CA PRO A 440 19.72 -20.51 7.75
C PRO A 440 18.64 -20.45 8.84
N GLN A 441 17.67 -21.37 8.78
CA GLN A 441 16.60 -21.47 9.75
C GLN A 441 17.16 -21.77 11.16
N VAL A 442 16.71 -21.00 12.16
CA VAL A 442 17.14 -21.11 13.55
C VAL A 442 16.10 -21.79 14.46
N GLY A 443 15.10 -22.44 13.87
CA GLY A 443 14.04 -23.16 14.58
C GLY A 443 13.03 -22.25 15.28
N LYS A 444 12.88 -21.01 14.82
CA LYS A 444 11.96 -20.00 15.35
C LYS A 444 11.05 -19.51 14.23
N ASP A 445 9.84 -19.16 14.62
CA ASP A 445 8.95 -18.31 13.86
C ASP A 445 9.57 -16.93 13.70
N ASN A 446 9.67 -16.43 12.47
CA ASN A 446 10.36 -15.20 12.12
C ASN A 446 9.39 -14.05 11.79
N GLY A 447 8.34 -13.93 12.52
CA GLY A 447 7.16 -13.07 12.36
C GLY A 447 7.29 -11.68 11.76
N ARG A 448 8.48 -11.08 11.57
CA ARG A 448 8.72 -9.78 10.91
C ARG A 448 10.14 -9.64 10.37
N GLY A 449 10.26 -8.82 9.35
CA GLY A 449 11.52 -8.36 8.79
C GLY A 449 11.29 -7.16 7.87
N LEU A 450 12.35 -6.48 7.50
CA LEU A 450 12.33 -5.27 6.69
C LEU A 450 13.48 -5.27 5.69
N ALA A 451 13.19 -4.85 4.47
CA ALA A 451 14.15 -4.40 3.47
C ALA A 451 14.06 -2.88 3.37
N ALA A 452 15.18 -2.17 3.45
CA ALA A 452 15.25 -0.72 3.35
C ALA A 452 16.66 -0.28 2.95
N ASP A 453 16.77 0.72 2.10
CA ASP A 453 18.05 1.34 1.71
C ASP A 453 18.48 2.32 2.80
N ILE A 454 19.31 1.87 3.74
CA ILE A 454 19.67 2.66 4.93
C ILE A 454 21.16 2.97 5.05
N ASP A 455 22.01 2.33 4.25
CA ASP A 455 23.46 2.48 4.37
C ASP A 455 24.11 2.84 3.02
N PRO A 456 24.45 4.10 2.76
CA PRO A 456 24.95 4.56 1.46
C PRO A 456 26.30 3.97 1.06
N ARG A 457 26.93 3.16 1.90
CA ARG A 457 28.20 2.47 1.61
C ARG A 457 27.98 1.18 0.82
N TYR A 458 26.77 0.68 0.77
CA TYR A 458 26.38 -0.53 0.04
C TYR A 458 25.31 -0.19 -1.00
N PRO A 459 25.36 -0.75 -2.19
CA PRO A 459 24.34 -0.53 -3.19
C PRO A 459 23.06 -1.29 -2.83
N GLY A 460 21.90 -0.66 -3.06
CA GLY A 460 20.60 -1.28 -2.84
C GLY A 460 20.18 -1.41 -1.37
N HIS A 461 19.17 -2.23 -1.14
CA HIS A 461 18.56 -2.33 0.19
C HIS A 461 19.32 -3.21 1.15
N GLU A 462 19.38 -2.81 2.41
CA GLU A 462 19.72 -3.69 3.51
C GLU A 462 18.51 -4.47 3.97
N MET A 463 18.77 -5.68 4.52
CA MET A 463 17.73 -6.62 4.95
C MET A 463 18.03 -7.18 6.33
N TRP A 464 17.01 -7.27 7.17
CA TRP A 464 17.08 -7.89 8.47
C TRP A 464 15.72 -8.37 8.96
N SER A 465 15.73 -9.40 9.77
CA SER A 465 14.52 -9.99 10.34
C SER A 465 14.66 -10.22 11.85
N ASN A 466 13.58 -10.59 12.50
CA ASN A 466 13.62 -10.98 13.92
C ASN A 466 14.57 -12.17 14.18
N ALA A 467 14.71 -13.08 13.22
CA ALA A 467 15.58 -14.25 13.33
C ALA A 467 16.99 -14.01 12.77
N SER A 468 17.21 -13.03 11.89
CA SER A 468 18.52 -12.73 11.31
C SER A 468 19.56 -12.34 12.38
N GLY A 469 20.82 -12.57 12.10
CA GLY A 469 21.94 -12.23 12.98
C GLY A 469 22.28 -10.73 13.04
N GLY A 470 21.56 -9.87 12.31
CA GLY A 470 21.80 -8.44 12.17
C GLY A 470 21.40 -7.94 10.78
N ILE A 471 21.88 -6.75 10.39
CA ILE A 471 21.67 -6.13 9.09
C ILE A 471 22.56 -6.78 8.04
N ARG A 472 22.01 -7.11 6.87
CA ARG A 472 22.75 -7.62 5.72
C ARG A 472 22.54 -6.73 4.50
N SER A 473 23.57 -6.63 3.65
CA SER A 473 23.44 -6.03 2.31
C SER A 473 22.55 -6.87 1.40
N CYS A 474 22.13 -6.32 0.26
CA CYS A 474 21.42 -7.08 -0.80
C CYS A 474 22.23 -8.28 -1.33
N LYS A 475 23.55 -8.34 -1.08
CA LYS A 475 24.43 -9.49 -1.42
C LYS A 475 24.54 -10.53 -0.28
N GLY A 476 23.82 -10.35 0.83
CA GLY A 476 23.82 -11.24 1.99
C GLY A 476 25.01 -11.04 2.95
N GLU A 477 25.85 -10.03 2.75
CA GLU A 477 26.97 -9.73 3.62
C GLU A 477 26.49 -9.14 4.95
N LEU A 478 26.99 -9.64 6.08
CA LEU A 478 26.65 -9.09 7.40
C LEU A 478 27.35 -7.74 7.60
N ILE A 479 26.57 -6.66 7.62
CA ILE A 479 27.04 -5.29 7.80
C ILE A 479 27.16 -4.94 9.29
N SER A 480 26.14 -5.30 10.07
CA SER A 480 26.04 -4.98 11.50
C SER A 480 25.27 -6.05 12.26
N ILE A 481 25.66 -6.26 13.54
CA ILE A 481 24.89 -7.11 14.47
C ILE A 481 23.74 -6.36 15.15
N VAL A 482 23.66 -5.04 14.97
CA VAL A 482 22.54 -4.22 15.45
C VAL A 482 21.29 -4.59 14.67
N LYS A 483 20.15 -4.66 15.36
CA LYS A 483 18.85 -4.88 14.74
C LYS A 483 17.99 -3.64 14.94
N PRO A 484 17.78 -2.85 13.88
CA PRO A 484 16.86 -1.70 13.95
C PRO A 484 15.39 -2.16 13.96
N SER A 485 14.48 -1.20 13.92
CA SER A 485 13.06 -1.43 13.72
C SER A 485 12.78 -2.31 12.49
N VAL A 486 11.71 -3.13 12.54
CA VAL A 486 11.46 -4.20 11.53
C VAL A 486 10.09 -4.11 10.86
N ASN A 487 9.28 -3.07 11.16
CA ASN A 487 7.90 -3.07 10.72
C ASN A 487 7.65 -2.25 9.45
N PHE A 488 8.16 -1.01 9.36
CA PHE A 488 7.96 -0.14 8.20
C PHE A 488 9.21 0.69 7.90
N ARG A 489 9.33 1.11 6.65
CA ARG A 489 10.25 2.13 6.17
C ARG A 489 9.47 3.38 5.74
N ILE A 490 10.11 4.51 5.61
CA ILE A 490 9.52 5.78 5.15
C ILE A 490 10.58 6.69 4.56
N TYR A 491 10.30 7.36 3.45
CA TYR A 491 11.11 8.48 2.98
C TYR A 491 10.76 9.76 3.78
N TRP A 492 11.65 10.22 4.66
CA TRP A 492 11.31 11.28 5.61
C TRP A 492 12.25 12.49 5.58
N ASP A 493 13.56 12.32 5.76
CA ASP A 493 14.45 13.46 6.04
C ASP A 493 14.98 14.17 4.77
N GLY A 494 14.69 13.65 3.59
CA GLY A 494 14.93 14.31 2.31
C GLY A 494 16.29 14.05 1.69
N ASP A 495 17.10 13.14 2.24
CA ASP A 495 18.11 12.41 1.46
C ASP A 495 17.42 11.27 0.69
N LEU A 496 18.12 10.49 -0.09
CA LEU A 496 17.48 9.44 -0.90
C LEU A 496 17.42 8.07 -0.20
N LEU A 497 17.73 8.03 1.11
CA LEU A 497 17.71 6.81 1.92
C LEU A 497 16.38 6.67 2.68
N ASP A 498 16.13 5.46 3.14
CA ASP A 498 14.98 5.13 3.98
C ASP A 498 15.22 5.48 5.45
N GLU A 499 14.21 6.01 6.12
CA GLU A 499 14.06 5.99 7.56
C GLU A 499 13.15 4.84 7.99
N LEU A 500 13.18 4.54 9.30
CA LEU A 500 12.50 3.41 9.90
C LEU A 500 11.32 3.89 10.74
N PHE A 501 10.13 3.39 10.44
CA PHE A 501 8.90 3.69 11.15
C PHE A 501 8.45 2.49 12.00
N ASP A 502 8.28 2.68 13.32
CA ASP A 502 7.88 1.60 14.23
C ASP A 502 7.34 2.16 15.56
N ALA A 503 7.08 1.28 16.52
CA ALA A 503 6.76 1.62 17.90
C ALA A 503 7.93 1.35 18.87
N THR A 504 7.86 1.95 20.03
CA THR A 504 8.79 1.65 21.15
C THR A 504 8.37 0.41 21.96
N GLY A 505 7.18 -0.13 21.70
CA GLY A 505 6.60 -1.31 22.33
C GLY A 505 5.34 -1.73 21.61
N ALA A 506 4.69 -2.79 21.98
CA ALA A 506 3.55 -3.39 21.26
C ALA A 506 2.43 -2.37 20.94
N GLY A 507 2.50 -1.73 19.78
CA GLY A 507 1.53 -0.76 19.29
C GLY A 507 1.52 0.61 19.99
N THR A 508 2.48 0.87 20.88
CA THR A 508 2.59 2.14 21.62
C THR A 508 3.89 2.86 21.32
N GLY A 509 3.89 4.19 21.41
CA GLY A 509 5.12 4.97 21.30
C GLY A 509 5.68 5.03 19.88
N GLY A 510 4.86 5.37 18.88
CA GLY A 510 5.27 5.50 17.47
C GLY A 510 6.44 6.46 17.27
N LYS A 511 7.36 6.08 16.39
CA LYS A 511 8.66 6.72 16.20
C LYS A 511 9.13 6.62 14.74
N ILE A 512 10.01 7.58 14.35
CA ILE A 512 10.84 7.50 13.15
C ILE A 512 12.29 7.51 13.60
N GLU A 513 13.09 6.61 13.03
CA GLU A 513 14.52 6.40 13.31
C GLU A 513 15.32 6.35 12.02
N LYS A 514 16.61 6.70 12.12
CA LYS A 514 17.56 6.61 11.03
C LYS A 514 18.77 5.77 11.42
N TRP A 515 19.23 4.94 10.51
CA TRP A 515 20.51 4.25 10.66
C TRP A 515 21.67 5.26 10.51
N ASN A 516 22.61 5.21 11.42
CA ASN A 516 23.84 6.01 11.37
C ASN A 516 25.01 5.08 10.99
N PRO A 517 25.42 5.07 9.72
CA PRO A 517 26.45 4.16 9.23
C PRO A 517 27.85 4.46 9.77
N GLU A 518 28.12 5.71 10.19
CA GLU A 518 29.44 6.12 10.68
C GLU A 518 29.79 5.46 12.02
N ILE A 519 28.82 5.33 12.91
CA ILE A 519 29.02 4.78 14.25
C ILE A 519 28.25 3.47 14.49
N GLY A 520 27.49 3.00 13.51
CA GLY A 520 26.75 1.74 13.57
C GLY A 520 25.63 1.73 14.63
N THR A 521 24.88 2.81 14.74
CA THR A 521 23.80 3.01 15.72
C THR A 521 22.52 3.51 15.06
N ILE A 522 21.47 3.65 15.86
CA ILE A 522 20.16 4.16 15.44
C ILE A 522 19.94 5.54 16.07
N ASP A 523 19.72 6.56 15.25
CA ASP A 523 19.37 7.91 15.68
C ASP A 523 17.84 8.06 15.69
N ARG A 524 17.29 8.73 16.70
CA ARG A 524 15.87 9.06 16.81
C ARG A 524 15.59 10.37 16.13
N LEU A 525 14.76 10.37 15.07
CA LEU A 525 14.33 11.58 14.37
C LEU A 525 13.03 12.13 14.93
N PHE A 526 12.04 11.29 15.25
CA PHE A 526 10.74 11.75 15.72
C PHE A 526 10.04 10.71 16.61
N THR A 527 9.53 11.15 17.76
CA THR A 527 8.71 10.33 18.69
C THR A 527 7.27 10.86 18.68
N PHE A 528 6.55 10.63 17.59
CA PHE A 528 5.27 11.28 17.34
C PHE A 528 4.15 10.86 18.30
N ALA A 529 4.04 9.58 18.66
CA ALA A 529 2.90 9.10 19.44
C ALA A 529 2.84 9.71 20.85
N ALA A 530 3.99 9.78 21.54
CA ALA A 530 4.04 10.38 22.89
C ALA A 530 3.76 11.88 22.88
N LEU A 531 4.17 12.58 21.81
CA LEU A 531 4.02 14.04 21.71
C LEU A 531 2.62 14.46 21.26
N THR A 532 1.92 13.62 20.49
CA THR A 532 0.64 13.99 19.87
C THR A 532 -0.56 13.16 20.36
N GLY A 533 -0.35 12.22 21.29
CA GLY A 533 -1.42 11.37 21.81
C GLY A 533 -1.99 10.39 20.79
N THR A 534 -1.15 9.92 19.85
CA THR A 534 -1.56 8.97 18.81
C THR A 534 -1.18 7.53 19.14
N ALA A 535 -1.72 6.57 18.41
CA ALA A 535 -1.46 5.15 18.56
C ALA A 535 -1.37 4.47 17.19
N LEU A 536 -0.55 3.42 17.12
CA LEU A 536 -0.41 2.54 15.97
C LEU A 536 -1.44 1.40 16.02
N ASN A 537 -1.64 0.74 14.91
CA ASN A 537 -2.55 -0.39 14.75
C ASN A 537 -1.84 -1.74 14.92
N ASN A 538 -2.62 -2.82 15.03
CA ASN A 538 -2.18 -4.22 14.91
C ASN A 538 -1.12 -4.67 15.93
N GLY A 539 -1.10 -4.06 17.14
CA GLY A 539 -0.28 -4.50 18.27
C GLY A 539 1.23 -4.48 17.97
N THR A 540 1.88 -5.64 18.00
CA THR A 540 3.33 -5.76 17.74
C THR A 540 3.74 -5.47 16.31
N LYS A 541 2.80 -5.46 15.36
CA LYS A 541 3.06 -5.11 13.95
C LYS A 541 3.21 -3.60 13.78
N SER A 542 2.67 -2.80 14.71
CA SER A 542 2.90 -1.35 14.81
C SER A 542 2.66 -0.57 13.52
N ASN A 543 1.54 -0.88 12.84
CA ASN A 543 1.23 -0.30 11.54
C ASN A 543 0.65 1.11 11.67
N PRO A 544 0.94 2.04 10.76
CA PRO A 544 0.12 3.24 10.55
C PRO A 544 -1.28 2.84 10.05
N CYS A 545 -2.21 3.79 10.00
CA CYS A 545 -3.45 3.58 9.24
C CYS A 545 -3.16 3.54 7.73
N LEU A 546 -2.26 4.40 7.28
CA LEU A 546 -1.74 4.46 5.90
C LEU A 546 -0.37 5.16 5.93
N LEU A 547 0.54 4.72 5.06
CA LEU A 547 1.80 5.39 4.77
C LEU A 547 1.96 5.43 3.25
N ALA A 548 2.05 6.64 2.67
CA ALA A 548 2.12 6.84 1.22
C ALA A 548 2.57 8.26 0.88
N ASP A 549 3.01 8.47 -0.38
CA ASP A 549 3.17 9.78 -1.01
C ASP A 549 1.78 10.38 -1.30
N LEU A 550 1.17 11.01 -0.28
CA LEU A 550 -0.19 11.53 -0.35
C LEU A 550 -0.24 12.96 -0.88
N SER A 551 0.76 13.78 -0.60
CA SER A 551 0.77 15.20 -0.90
C SER A 551 2.18 15.76 -0.95
N GLY A 552 2.34 16.93 -1.55
CA GLY A 552 3.66 17.56 -1.58
C GLY A 552 4.62 16.90 -2.55
N ASP A 553 5.88 16.79 -2.17
CA ASP A 553 6.90 16.12 -2.98
C ASP A 553 6.93 14.60 -2.72
N TRP A 554 7.92 13.91 -3.23
CA TRP A 554 8.06 12.46 -3.18
C TRP A 554 8.21 11.84 -1.77
N ARG A 555 8.39 12.67 -0.72
CA ARG A 555 8.51 12.16 0.65
C ARG A 555 7.12 11.81 1.19
N GLU A 556 7.08 10.72 1.95
CA GLU A 556 5.83 10.09 2.31
C GLU A 556 5.17 10.75 3.53
N GLU A 557 3.87 10.78 3.54
CA GLU A 557 3.04 11.04 4.71
C GLU A 557 2.66 9.75 5.40
N PHE A 558 2.35 9.87 6.70
CA PHE A 558 1.73 8.78 7.43
C PHE A 558 0.51 9.23 8.23
N ILE A 559 -0.50 8.36 8.29
CA ILE A 559 -1.74 8.59 9.02
C ILE A 559 -1.80 7.66 10.23
N VAL A 560 -2.07 8.21 11.40
CA VAL A 560 -2.23 7.46 12.64
C VAL A 560 -3.47 7.94 13.40
N ARG A 561 -4.13 7.02 14.13
CA ARG A 561 -5.30 7.33 14.94
C ARG A 561 -4.92 8.01 16.25
N SER A 562 -5.84 8.78 16.81
CA SER A 562 -5.75 9.23 18.20
C SER A 562 -5.85 8.03 19.17
N ALA A 563 -5.09 8.07 20.27
CA ALA A 563 -5.15 7.06 21.32
C ALA A 563 -6.37 7.22 22.23
N SER A 564 -6.89 8.43 22.37
CA SER A 564 -7.94 8.79 23.33
C SER A 564 -9.27 9.18 22.68
N ASP A 565 -9.24 9.72 21.47
CA ASP A 565 -10.43 10.14 20.73
C ASP A 565 -10.59 9.34 19.43
N PRO A 566 -11.53 8.39 19.36
CA PRO A 566 -11.72 7.57 18.18
C PRO A 566 -12.21 8.35 16.94
N SER A 567 -12.65 9.60 17.12
CA SER A 567 -13.07 10.47 16.01
C SER A 567 -11.91 11.22 15.36
N GLU A 568 -10.67 11.08 15.84
CA GLU A 568 -9.53 11.81 15.31
C GLU A 568 -8.48 10.90 14.70
N VAL A 569 -7.98 11.32 13.54
CA VAL A 569 -6.73 10.83 12.96
C VAL A 569 -5.82 12.01 12.64
N LYS A 570 -4.52 11.76 12.64
CA LYS A 570 -3.51 12.77 12.32
C LYS A 570 -2.70 12.33 11.12
N ILE A 571 -2.57 13.24 10.16
CA ILE A 571 -1.69 13.10 8.99
C ILE A 571 -0.44 13.89 9.28
N PHE A 572 0.71 13.25 9.21
CA PHE A 572 2.01 13.88 9.39
C PHE A 572 2.72 14.01 8.06
N THR A 573 3.37 15.14 7.84
CA THR A 573 4.31 15.37 6.76
C THR A 573 5.68 15.74 7.32
N THR A 574 6.72 15.62 6.50
CA THR A 574 8.09 15.90 6.91
C THR A 574 8.35 17.39 7.18
N PRO A 575 9.18 17.74 8.17
CA PRO A 575 9.65 19.10 8.41
C PRO A 575 10.93 19.47 7.62
N TYR A 576 11.55 18.49 6.96
CA TYR A 576 12.87 18.67 6.35
C TYR A 576 12.75 19.27 4.95
N PHE A 577 13.74 20.07 4.56
CA PHE A 577 13.90 20.56 3.20
C PHE A 577 14.70 19.52 2.39
N THR A 578 14.36 19.32 1.12
CA THR A 578 15.14 18.50 0.20
C THR A 578 15.61 19.30 -1.01
N THR A 579 16.73 18.91 -1.60
CA THR A 579 17.24 19.40 -2.88
C THR A 579 16.99 18.42 -4.02
N HIS A 580 16.52 17.21 -3.71
CA HIS A 580 16.24 16.16 -4.69
C HIS A 580 14.86 16.35 -5.30
N ARG A 581 14.78 16.12 -6.61
CA ARG A 581 13.54 16.07 -7.35
C ARG A 581 13.30 14.65 -7.81
N VAL A 582 12.30 14.02 -7.26
CA VAL A 582 11.84 12.67 -7.65
C VAL A 582 10.43 12.79 -8.23
N THR A 583 10.10 11.96 -9.19
CA THR A 583 8.71 11.82 -9.68
C THR A 583 7.83 11.29 -8.56
N CYS A 584 6.59 11.79 -8.47
CA CYS A 584 5.60 11.32 -7.50
C CYS A 584 5.58 9.78 -7.45
N LEU A 585 5.79 9.21 -6.26
CA LEU A 585 5.95 7.78 -6.08
C LEU A 585 4.66 7.01 -6.45
N MET A 586 3.50 7.65 -6.28
CA MET A 586 2.20 7.09 -6.70
C MET A 586 2.10 6.88 -8.22
N GLN A 587 3.03 7.44 -9.00
CA GLN A 587 3.13 7.18 -10.45
C GLN A 587 4.11 6.05 -10.80
N ASP A 588 4.80 5.46 -9.83
CA ASP A 588 5.48 4.18 -10.00
C ASP A 588 4.45 3.05 -9.89
N PRO A 589 4.31 2.16 -10.89
CA PRO A 589 3.29 1.12 -10.88
C PRO A 589 3.41 0.17 -9.69
N LEU A 590 4.63 -0.25 -9.34
CA LEU A 590 4.86 -1.16 -8.23
C LEU A 590 4.48 -0.51 -6.89
N TYR A 591 4.94 0.72 -6.66
CA TYR A 591 4.60 1.48 -5.47
C TYR A 591 3.09 1.69 -5.34
N ARG A 592 2.42 2.11 -6.42
CA ARG A 592 0.97 2.36 -6.41
C ARG A 592 0.17 1.10 -6.09
N LEU A 593 0.53 -0.05 -6.65
CA LEU A 593 -0.12 -1.33 -6.34
C LEU A 593 0.15 -1.78 -4.90
N ALA A 594 1.36 -1.50 -4.36
CA ALA A 594 1.67 -1.76 -2.96
C ALA A 594 0.84 -0.90 -2.00
N ILE A 595 0.50 0.36 -2.37
CA ILE A 595 -0.43 1.19 -1.58
C ILE A 595 -1.85 0.60 -1.58
N VAL A 596 -2.33 0.07 -2.71
CA VAL A 596 -3.64 -0.60 -2.77
C VAL A 596 -3.69 -1.81 -1.85
N THR A 597 -2.62 -2.59 -1.78
CA THR A 597 -2.53 -3.82 -0.97
C THR A 597 -2.08 -3.58 0.46
N GLN A 598 -1.74 -2.34 0.86
CA GLN A 598 -1.20 -2.06 2.20
C GLN A 598 -2.17 -2.45 3.33
N ASN A 599 -3.49 -2.40 3.10
CA ASN A 599 -4.50 -2.80 4.07
C ASN A 599 -4.69 -4.33 4.20
N VAL A 600 -3.97 -5.13 3.41
CA VAL A 600 -4.19 -6.58 3.33
C VAL A 600 -3.45 -7.31 4.44
N ALA A 601 -4.21 -7.98 5.29
CA ALA A 601 -3.76 -8.87 6.37
C ALA A 601 -2.64 -8.27 7.24
N TYR A 602 -1.36 -8.59 6.99
CA TYR A 602 -0.22 -7.98 7.69
C TYR A 602 0.40 -6.91 6.80
N ASN A 603 0.02 -5.66 7.05
CA ASN A 603 0.47 -4.48 6.30
C ASN A 603 1.99 -4.48 6.10
N GLN A 604 2.44 -4.19 4.87
CA GLN A 604 3.83 -4.05 4.48
C GLN A 604 4.08 -2.65 3.91
N PRO A 605 5.30 -2.10 4.03
CA PRO A 605 5.65 -0.84 3.38
C PRO A 605 5.75 -1.04 1.85
N PRO A 606 5.45 0.01 1.06
CA PRO A 606 5.65 -0.03 -0.38
C PRO A 606 7.14 0.06 -0.75
N HIS A 607 7.52 -0.46 -1.93
CA HIS A 607 8.82 -0.27 -2.56
C HIS A 607 8.66 0.22 -3.99
N LEU A 608 9.74 0.73 -4.56
CA LEU A 608 9.80 1.23 -5.93
C LEU A 608 10.28 0.15 -6.90
N SER A 609 9.91 0.31 -8.17
CA SER A 609 10.42 -0.52 -9.27
C SER A 609 11.82 -0.10 -9.75
N TYR A 610 12.42 0.90 -9.11
CA TYR A 610 13.74 1.43 -9.42
C TYR A 610 14.41 1.97 -8.14
N PRO A 611 15.75 1.96 -8.04
CA PRO A 611 16.44 2.50 -6.88
C PRO A 611 16.44 4.04 -6.91
N LEU A 612 16.26 4.69 -5.75
CA LEU A 612 16.57 6.11 -5.60
C LEU A 612 18.07 6.25 -5.40
N GLN A 613 18.75 6.80 -6.39
CA GLN A 613 20.21 7.03 -6.34
C GLN A 613 20.53 8.47 -6.75
N GLU A 614 21.69 9.01 -6.26
CA GLU A 614 22.22 10.32 -6.67
C GLU A 614 22.75 10.32 -8.12
#